data_fcdbeb1a098ce28c3740d9092fe28c0a
#
_entry.id   fcdbeb1a098ce28c3740d9092fe28c0a
#
_cell.length_a   1.000
_cell.length_b   1.000
_cell.length_c   1.000
_cell.angle_alpha   90.00
_cell.angle_beta   90.00
_cell.angle_gamma   90.00
#
_symmetry.space_group_name_H-M   'P 1'
#
loop_
_entity.id
_entity.type
_entity.pdbx_description
1 polymer ?
#
loop_
_entity_poly.entity_id
_entity_poly.type
_entity_poly.pdbx_seq_one_letter_code
_entity_poly.pdbx_strand_id
1 'polypeptide(L)'
;MDGVVEGNPHLFLGSRLKRLGDRMQADAAAFTGQAGLSVPPGLFSVLATLDAQTELSVGALASALGVTQPSMTKAVTKLADAGLVAVSRPAADRRQAIVALTETGIHAVAVGRRSIWPMVDAAVQEVTHDLPGSFIAQIAEIERRLDARSISERASSKIAVDLQPATDDALPAIAALLNRAYRGADSGAGWNSEAALIDGDRTTVALLHQERSDYPDATLLVWRFGEAIQGCVWLKPEGDGDWYLGSLAVDPRLQNGGAGRRLLAAAEAWARARGGTRIRMTVVHVRDTLIAWYARRGYRPTGDTEPFPYADERFGRPKRPDLHFIVLTKSLAEERG
;
A
#
# COMPACT_ATOMS: atom_id res chain seq x y z
N MET A 1 -27.81 -15.50 -14.96
CA MET A 1 -26.50 -15.14 -14.39
C MET A 1 -26.18 -13.63 -14.50
N ASP A 2 -27.11 -12.84 -15.02
CA ASP A 2 -26.88 -11.40 -15.32
C ASP A 2 -26.97 -10.47 -14.10
N GLY A 3 -27.58 -10.89 -12.99
CA GLY A 3 -27.87 -9.98 -11.87
C GLY A 3 -26.70 -9.59 -10.94
N VAL A 4 -25.63 -10.40 -10.80
CA VAL A 4 -24.57 -10.13 -9.82
C VAL A 4 -23.61 -9.06 -10.34
N VAL A 5 -23.26 -9.10 -11.62
CA VAL A 5 -22.33 -8.14 -12.25
C VAL A 5 -23.00 -6.79 -12.44
N GLU A 6 -24.28 -6.78 -12.83
CA GLU A 6 -25.08 -5.57 -13.02
C GLU A 6 -25.43 -4.87 -11.72
N GLY A 7 -25.67 -5.65 -10.64
CA GLY A 7 -25.93 -5.11 -9.30
C GLY A 7 -24.68 -4.52 -8.60
N ASN A 8 -23.46 -4.81 -9.09
CA ASN A 8 -22.21 -4.33 -8.52
C ASN A 8 -21.23 -3.82 -9.59
N PRO A 9 -21.61 -2.81 -10.38
CA PRO A 9 -20.86 -2.39 -11.57
C PRO A 9 -19.43 -1.92 -11.25
N HIS A 10 -19.23 -1.27 -10.13
CA HIS A 10 -17.89 -0.80 -9.71
C HIS A 10 -16.97 -1.94 -9.23
N LEU A 11 -17.53 -2.96 -8.56
CA LEU A 11 -16.76 -4.11 -8.10
C LEU A 11 -16.13 -4.86 -9.25
N PHE A 12 -16.85 -5.00 -10.37
CA PHE A 12 -16.44 -5.74 -11.55
C PHE A 12 -15.88 -4.87 -12.68
N LEU A 13 -15.65 -3.57 -12.44
CA LEU A 13 -15.17 -2.63 -13.46
C LEU A 13 -13.84 -3.08 -14.07
N GLY A 14 -12.87 -3.49 -13.26
CA GLY A 14 -11.57 -3.97 -13.75
C GLY A 14 -11.70 -5.17 -14.70
N SER A 15 -12.58 -6.14 -14.37
CA SER A 15 -12.84 -7.29 -15.23
C SER A 15 -13.53 -6.89 -16.54
N ARG A 16 -14.40 -5.88 -16.51
CA ARG A 16 -15.06 -5.35 -17.73
C ARG A 16 -14.06 -4.64 -18.62
N LEU A 17 -13.21 -3.79 -18.06
CA LEU A 17 -12.17 -3.07 -18.81
C LEU A 17 -11.18 -4.05 -19.43
N LYS A 18 -10.77 -5.09 -18.68
CA LYS A 18 -9.92 -6.13 -19.24
C LYS A 18 -10.56 -6.82 -20.45
N ARG A 19 -11.80 -7.29 -20.33
CA ARG A 19 -12.52 -7.93 -21.46
C ARG A 19 -12.68 -6.99 -22.64
N LEU A 20 -12.97 -5.70 -22.38
CA LEU A 20 -13.08 -4.70 -23.44
C LEU A 20 -11.74 -4.52 -24.15
N GLY A 21 -10.65 -4.37 -23.41
CA GLY A 21 -9.31 -4.25 -23.97
C GLY A 21 -8.89 -5.50 -24.77
N ASP A 22 -9.13 -6.70 -24.23
CA ASP A 22 -8.85 -7.96 -24.93
C ASP A 22 -9.62 -8.06 -26.26
N ARG A 23 -10.90 -7.65 -26.29
CA ARG A 23 -11.72 -7.63 -27.50
C ARG A 23 -11.21 -6.63 -28.53
N MET A 24 -10.94 -5.39 -28.11
CA MET A 24 -10.42 -4.36 -29.01
C MET A 24 -9.09 -4.78 -29.63
N GLN A 25 -8.20 -5.41 -28.84
CA GLN A 25 -6.92 -5.93 -29.35
C GLN A 25 -7.11 -7.10 -30.32
N ALA A 26 -8.06 -8.01 -30.06
CA ALA A 26 -8.35 -9.12 -30.95
C ALA A 26 -8.90 -8.64 -32.29
N ASP A 27 -9.83 -7.68 -32.28
CA ASP A 27 -10.42 -7.10 -33.50
C ASP A 27 -9.35 -6.35 -34.32
N ALA A 28 -8.49 -5.55 -33.68
CA ALA A 28 -7.37 -4.88 -34.33
C ALA A 28 -6.36 -5.87 -34.92
N ALA A 29 -6.07 -6.99 -34.24
CA ALA A 29 -5.18 -8.02 -34.72
C ALA A 29 -5.75 -8.77 -35.94
N ALA A 30 -7.05 -9.04 -35.95
CA ALA A 30 -7.75 -9.65 -37.09
C ALA A 30 -7.64 -8.76 -38.35
N PHE A 31 -7.84 -7.44 -38.18
CA PHE A 31 -7.66 -6.48 -39.26
C PHE A 31 -6.20 -6.40 -39.74
N THR A 32 -5.23 -6.39 -38.82
CA THR A 32 -3.80 -6.38 -39.11
C THR A 32 -3.39 -7.61 -39.92
N GLY A 33 -3.93 -8.79 -39.56
CA GLY A 33 -3.72 -10.05 -40.26
C GLY A 33 -4.20 -10.01 -41.72
N GLN A 34 -5.36 -9.36 -41.99
CA GLN A 34 -5.87 -9.16 -43.35
C GLN A 34 -4.94 -8.30 -44.19
N ALA A 35 -4.22 -7.38 -43.56
CA ALA A 35 -3.20 -6.56 -44.24
C ALA A 35 -1.83 -7.27 -44.46
N GLY A 36 -1.75 -8.56 -44.13
CA GLY A 36 -0.53 -9.38 -44.29
C GLY A 36 0.53 -9.16 -43.22
N LEU A 37 0.20 -8.47 -42.11
CA LEU A 37 1.13 -8.27 -41.02
C LEU A 37 0.78 -9.23 -39.85
N SER A 38 1.73 -10.12 -39.53
CA SER A 38 1.60 -11.04 -38.41
C SER A 38 2.29 -10.46 -37.15
N VAL A 39 1.66 -9.45 -36.55
CA VAL A 39 2.12 -8.89 -35.26
C VAL A 39 1.21 -9.45 -34.15
N PRO A 40 1.79 -10.00 -33.07
CA PRO A 40 0.99 -10.49 -31.97
C PRO A 40 0.08 -9.41 -31.38
N PRO A 41 -1.17 -9.75 -30.97
CA PRO A 41 -2.14 -8.80 -30.45
C PRO A 41 -1.58 -7.95 -29.31
N GLY A 42 -1.83 -6.65 -29.34
CA GLY A 42 -1.44 -5.71 -28.29
C GLY A 42 0.05 -5.35 -28.26
N LEU A 43 0.89 -5.84 -29.18
CA LEU A 43 2.34 -5.58 -29.17
C LEU A 43 2.80 -4.48 -30.12
N PHE A 44 1.91 -3.85 -30.86
CA PHE A 44 2.27 -2.70 -31.70
C PHE A 44 2.78 -1.51 -30.89
N SER A 45 2.31 -1.31 -29.66
CA SER A 45 2.81 -0.24 -28.77
C SER A 45 4.30 -0.42 -28.45
N VAL A 46 4.76 -1.67 -28.26
CA VAL A 46 6.18 -1.97 -28.03
C VAL A 46 7.01 -1.64 -29.26
N LEU A 47 6.55 -2.04 -30.45
CA LEU A 47 7.25 -1.75 -31.73
C LEU A 47 7.26 -0.23 -31.97
N ALA A 48 6.18 0.48 -31.74
CA ALA A 48 6.10 1.93 -31.93
C ALA A 48 7.04 2.69 -30.96
N THR A 49 7.16 2.20 -29.73
CA THR A 49 8.09 2.78 -28.73
C THR A 49 9.54 2.56 -29.13
N LEU A 50 9.90 1.38 -29.64
CA LEU A 50 11.25 1.08 -30.16
C LEU A 50 11.58 1.88 -31.40
N ASP A 51 10.60 2.10 -32.28
CA ASP A 51 10.80 2.94 -33.46
C ASP A 51 11.15 4.40 -33.14
N ALA A 52 10.52 4.91 -32.04
CA ALA A 52 10.78 6.27 -31.58
C ALA A 52 12.11 6.44 -30.82
N GLN A 53 12.64 5.38 -30.19
CA GLN A 53 13.81 5.45 -29.31
C GLN A 53 14.97 4.53 -29.66
N THR A 54 14.90 3.89 -30.85
CA THR A 54 15.92 3.04 -31.48
C THR A 54 16.16 1.74 -30.70
N GLU A 55 16.56 1.81 -29.42
CA GLU A 55 16.80 0.66 -28.54
C GLU A 55 16.48 0.99 -27.08
N LEU A 56 15.97 0.03 -26.37
CA LEU A 56 15.61 0.18 -24.95
C LEU A 56 15.86 -1.11 -24.17
N SER A 57 16.15 -0.98 -22.88
CA SER A 57 16.11 -2.13 -21.98
C SER A 57 14.66 -2.59 -21.73
N VAL A 58 14.50 -3.89 -21.40
CA VAL A 58 13.18 -4.44 -21.03
C VAL A 58 12.53 -3.65 -19.86
N GLY A 59 13.33 -3.19 -18.91
CA GLY A 59 12.85 -2.36 -17.80
C GLY A 59 12.38 -0.97 -18.27
N ALA A 60 13.12 -0.33 -19.18
CA ALA A 60 12.74 0.97 -19.75
C ALA A 60 11.46 0.87 -20.59
N LEU A 61 11.32 -0.20 -21.40
CA LEU A 61 10.08 -0.49 -22.12
C LEU A 61 8.89 -0.70 -21.19
N ALA A 62 9.08 -1.46 -20.09
CA ALA A 62 8.04 -1.68 -19.09
C ALA A 62 7.57 -0.36 -18.46
N SER A 63 8.52 0.51 -18.09
CA SER A 63 8.23 1.85 -17.54
C SER A 63 7.52 2.74 -18.55
N ALA A 64 7.99 2.79 -19.79
CA ALA A 64 7.40 3.64 -20.84
C ALA A 64 5.94 3.26 -21.17
N LEU A 65 5.61 1.97 -21.06
CA LEU A 65 4.28 1.44 -21.39
C LEU A 65 3.40 1.17 -20.15
N GLY A 66 3.87 1.51 -18.93
CA GLY A 66 3.09 1.36 -17.70
C GLY A 66 2.77 -0.10 -17.35
N VAL A 67 3.61 -1.06 -17.76
CA VAL A 67 3.40 -2.49 -17.51
C VAL A 67 4.48 -3.07 -16.61
N THR A 68 4.20 -4.26 -16.01
CA THR A 68 5.21 -4.92 -15.19
C THR A 68 6.35 -5.52 -16.01
N GLN A 69 7.56 -5.53 -15.47
CA GLN A 69 8.73 -6.10 -16.15
C GLN A 69 8.53 -7.58 -16.58
N PRO A 70 7.90 -8.47 -15.77
CA PRO A 70 7.59 -9.83 -16.23
C PRO A 70 6.65 -9.86 -17.44
N SER A 71 5.65 -8.95 -17.51
CA SER A 71 4.75 -8.84 -18.67
C SER A 71 5.50 -8.37 -19.90
N MET A 72 6.38 -7.37 -19.75
CA MET A 72 7.22 -6.88 -20.85
C MET A 72 8.21 -7.95 -21.35
N THR A 73 8.81 -8.72 -20.45
CA THR A 73 9.68 -9.85 -20.84
C THR A 73 8.93 -10.84 -21.74
N LYS A 74 7.69 -11.22 -21.38
CA LYS A 74 6.87 -12.10 -22.22
C LYS A 74 6.51 -11.48 -23.57
N ALA A 75 6.23 -10.17 -23.59
CA ALA A 75 5.95 -9.43 -24.81
C ALA A 75 7.17 -9.41 -25.77
N VAL A 76 8.34 -9.10 -25.23
CA VAL A 76 9.62 -9.11 -25.98
C VAL A 76 9.94 -10.50 -26.52
N THR A 77 9.75 -11.56 -25.73
CA THR A 77 9.94 -12.95 -26.20
C THR A 77 9.05 -13.24 -27.42
N LYS A 78 7.75 -12.92 -27.34
CA LYS A 78 6.83 -13.12 -28.48
C LYS A 78 7.22 -12.33 -29.72
N LEU A 79 7.71 -11.10 -29.57
CA LEU A 79 8.18 -10.28 -30.67
C LEU A 79 9.50 -10.81 -31.27
N ALA A 80 10.40 -11.34 -30.44
CA ALA A 80 11.64 -11.97 -30.89
C ALA A 80 11.36 -13.28 -31.63
N ASP A 81 10.43 -14.12 -31.12
CA ASP A 81 9.98 -15.36 -31.79
C ASP A 81 9.35 -15.06 -33.16
N ALA A 82 8.66 -13.91 -33.29
CA ALA A 82 8.11 -13.42 -34.55
C ALA A 82 9.15 -12.75 -35.46
N GLY A 83 10.40 -12.64 -35.03
CA GLY A 83 11.48 -12.00 -35.81
C GLY A 83 11.38 -10.48 -35.94
N LEU A 84 10.55 -9.82 -35.12
CA LEU A 84 10.29 -8.39 -35.17
C LEU A 84 11.26 -7.55 -34.34
N VAL A 85 11.84 -8.15 -33.29
CA VAL A 85 12.87 -7.50 -32.47
C VAL A 85 14.05 -8.41 -32.25
N ALA A 86 15.24 -7.82 -32.08
CA ALA A 86 16.46 -8.49 -31.66
C ALA A 86 16.73 -8.14 -30.18
N VAL A 87 17.18 -9.13 -29.39
CA VAL A 87 17.57 -8.94 -28.01
C VAL A 87 19.07 -9.17 -27.90
N SER A 88 19.79 -8.18 -27.43
CA SER A 88 21.23 -8.22 -27.18
C SER A 88 21.53 -8.08 -25.67
N ARG A 89 22.69 -8.58 -25.25
CA ARG A 89 23.21 -8.39 -23.90
C ARG A 89 24.61 -7.79 -24.01
N PRO A 90 24.78 -6.50 -23.73
CA PRO A 90 26.06 -5.83 -23.76
C PRO A 90 27.11 -6.53 -22.89
N ALA A 91 28.35 -6.65 -23.37
CA ALA A 91 29.41 -7.29 -22.60
C ALA A 91 29.71 -6.57 -21.26
N ALA A 92 29.44 -5.27 -21.20
CA ALA A 92 29.65 -4.42 -20.05
C ALA A 92 28.61 -4.67 -18.92
N ASP A 93 27.37 -5.04 -19.28
CA ASP A 93 26.33 -5.40 -18.27
C ASP A 93 25.42 -6.51 -18.83
N ARG A 94 25.81 -7.76 -18.56
CA ARG A 94 25.04 -8.95 -18.99
C ARG A 94 23.67 -9.10 -18.29
N ARG A 95 23.38 -8.29 -17.26
CA ARG A 95 22.11 -8.32 -16.53
C ARG A 95 21.02 -7.57 -17.28
N GLN A 96 21.42 -6.67 -18.18
CA GLN A 96 20.50 -5.81 -18.92
C GLN A 96 20.30 -6.35 -20.34
N ALA A 97 19.09 -6.77 -20.67
CA ALA A 97 18.69 -7.13 -22.02
C ALA A 97 18.25 -5.86 -22.77
N ILE A 98 18.90 -5.55 -23.88
CA ILE A 98 18.58 -4.43 -24.78
C ILE A 98 17.80 -4.98 -25.96
N VAL A 99 16.72 -4.31 -26.32
CA VAL A 99 15.76 -4.68 -27.36
C VAL A 99 15.80 -3.61 -28.44
N ALA A 100 15.95 -4.03 -29.71
CA ALA A 100 15.89 -3.16 -30.87
C ALA A 100 15.03 -3.79 -31.98
N LEU A 101 14.48 -2.98 -32.87
CA LEU A 101 13.76 -3.49 -34.04
C LEU A 101 14.74 -4.22 -35.01
N THR A 102 14.26 -5.31 -35.59
CA THR A 102 14.90 -5.90 -36.79
C THR A 102 14.46 -5.15 -38.05
N GLU A 103 15.03 -5.46 -39.20
CA GLU A 103 14.56 -4.93 -40.51
C GLU A 103 13.08 -5.27 -40.73
N THR A 104 12.68 -6.50 -40.38
CA THR A 104 11.27 -6.93 -40.44
C THR A 104 10.40 -6.11 -39.48
N GLY A 105 10.88 -5.82 -38.27
CA GLY A 105 10.20 -4.96 -37.29
C GLY A 105 10.04 -3.52 -37.79
N ILE A 106 11.10 -2.94 -38.35
CA ILE A 106 11.06 -1.59 -38.96
C ILE A 106 10.04 -1.56 -40.13
N HIS A 107 10.04 -2.57 -40.99
CA HIS A 107 9.06 -2.66 -42.05
C HIS A 107 7.63 -2.78 -41.53
N ALA A 108 7.39 -3.63 -40.53
CA ALA A 108 6.09 -3.79 -39.89
C ALA A 108 5.55 -2.48 -39.28
N VAL A 109 6.41 -1.71 -38.60
CA VAL A 109 6.07 -0.38 -38.09
C VAL A 109 5.74 0.60 -39.21
N ALA A 110 6.55 0.62 -40.29
CA ALA A 110 6.32 1.51 -41.42
C ALA A 110 4.98 1.23 -42.12
N VAL A 111 4.63 -0.05 -42.33
CA VAL A 111 3.33 -0.44 -42.88
C VAL A 111 2.19 -0.10 -41.89
N GLY A 112 2.40 -0.42 -40.60
CA GLY A 112 1.44 -0.07 -39.54
C GLY A 112 1.08 1.41 -39.53
N ARG A 113 2.11 2.26 -39.48
CA ARG A 113 1.96 3.72 -39.42
C ARG A 113 1.26 4.30 -40.66
N ARG A 114 1.61 3.80 -41.87
CA ARG A 114 1.10 4.32 -43.13
C ARG A 114 -0.33 3.85 -43.43
N SER A 115 -0.66 2.61 -43.11
CA SER A 115 -1.85 1.98 -43.69
C SER A 115 -2.81 1.36 -42.65
N ILE A 116 -2.36 0.98 -41.43
CA ILE A 116 -3.17 0.23 -40.47
C ILE A 116 -3.63 1.12 -39.31
N TRP A 117 -2.69 1.80 -38.64
CA TRP A 117 -2.99 2.58 -37.47
C TRP A 117 -4.04 3.67 -37.70
N PRO A 118 -4.02 4.44 -38.81
CA PRO A 118 -5.05 5.43 -39.09
C PRO A 118 -6.44 4.79 -39.22
N MET A 119 -6.55 3.58 -39.77
CA MET A 119 -7.84 2.90 -39.92
C MET A 119 -8.36 2.35 -38.59
N VAL A 120 -7.47 1.77 -37.78
CA VAL A 120 -7.82 1.29 -36.43
C VAL A 120 -8.20 2.47 -35.53
N ASP A 121 -7.45 3.58 -35.59
CA ASP A 121 -7.76 4.80 -34.86
C ASP A 121 -9.13 5.35 -35.22
N ALA A 122 -9.44 5.49 -36.53
CA ALA A 122 -10.75 5.93 -36.99
C ALA A 122 -11.90 5.01 -36.53
N ALA A 123 -11.68 3.68 -36.58
CA ALA A 123 -12.67 2.71 -36.08
C ALA A 123 -12.91 2.81 -34.57
N VAL A 124 -11.85 3.04 -33.78
CA VAL A 124 -11.97 3.27 -32.33
C VAL A 124 -12.66 4.60 -32.04
N GLN A 125 -12.34 5.66 -32.81
CA GLN A 125 -13.03 6.95 -32.71
C GLN A 125 -14.52 6.80 -32.97
N GLU A 126 -14.93 6.06 -34.03
CA GLU A 126 -16.33 5.80 -34.31
C GLU A 126 -17.09 5.17 -33.14
N VAL A 127 -16.45 4.26 -32.41
CA VAL A 127 -17.04 3.58 -31.24
C VAL A 127 -17.10 4.50 -30.01
N THR A 128 -16.27 5.54 -29.94
CA THR A 128 -16.09 6.35 -28.71
C THR A 128 -16.57 7.79 -28.84
N HIS A 129 -16.85 8.31 -30.06
CA HIS A 129 -17.10 9.75 -30.27
C HIS A 129 -18.39 10.26 -29.61
N ASP A 130 -19.42 9.43 -29.49
CA ASP A 130 -20.73 9.79 -28.90
C ASP A 130 -20.76 9.65 -27.37
N LEU A 131 -19.66 9.18 -26.75
CA LEU A 131 -19.59 9.02 -25.31
C LEU A 131 -19.50 10.39 -24.62
N PRO A 132 -20.16 10.58 -23.46
CA PRO A 132 -20.11 11.84 -22.73
C PRO A 132 -18.69 12.19 -22.31
N GLY A 133 -18.15 13.29 -22.87
CA GLY A 133 -16.78 13.75 -22.65
C GLY A 133 -15.72 12.88 -23.35
N SER A 134 -14.46 13.26 -23.22
CA SER A 134 -13.34 12.49 -23.79
C SER A 134 -13.10 11.22 -22.99
N PHE A 135 -13.41 10.05 -23.57
CA PHE A 135 -13.17 8.76 -22.92
C PHE A 135 -11.67 8.52 -22.62
N ILE A 136 -10.78 8.93 -23.53
CA ILE A 136 -9.33 8.84 -23.32
C ILE A 136 -8.89 9.69 -22.13
N ALA A 137 -9.41 10.92 -22.01
CA ALA A 137 -9.10 11.76 -20.86
C ALA A 137 -9.65 11.19 -19.54
N GLN A 138 -10.80 10.51 -19.56
CA GLN A 138 -11.34 9.82 -18.39
C GLN A 138 -10.46 8.66 -17.96
N ILE A 139 -9.92 7.87 -18.90
CA ILE A 139 -8.97 6.79 -18.60
C ILE A 139 -7.70 7.38 -17.96
N ALA A 140 -7.10 8.39 -18.56
CA ALA A 140 -5.89 9.04 -18.04
C ALA A 140 -6.10 9.60 -16.62
N GLU A 141 -7.29 10.16 -16.33
CA GLU A 141 -7.62 10.66 -15.00
C GLU A 141 -7.79 9.51 -13.99
N ILE A 142 -8.36 8.38 -14.40
CA ILE A 142 -8.46 7.17 -13.54
C ILE A 142 -7.06 6.66 -13.20
N GLU A 143 -6.16 6.55 -14.17
CA GLU A 143 -4.77 6.14 -14.00
C GLU A 143 -4.05 7.07 -13.00
N ARG A 144 -4.11 8.38 -13.22
CA ARG A 144 -3.53 9.37 -12.31
C ARG A 144 -4.07 9.26 -10.87
N ARG A 145 -5.36 8.98 -10.71
CA ARG A 145 -5.97 8.77 -9.39
C ARG A 145 -5.52 7.48 -8.73
N LEU A 146 -5.27 6.43 -9.50
CA LEU A 146 -4.77 5.15 -8.99
C LEU A 146 -3.29 5.26 -8.58
N ASP A 147 -2.48 5.99 -9.34
CA ASP A 147 -1.09 6.30 -8.99
C ASP A 147 -0.99 7.12 -7.70
N ALA A 148 -1.87 8.11 -7.55
CA ALA A 148 -1.91 8.94 -6.34
C ALA A 148 -2.39 8.16 -5.12
N ARG A 149 -3.30 7.19 -5.28
CA ARG A 149 -3.84 6.36 -4.21
C ARG A 149 -4.51 5.11 -4.76
N SER A 150 -3.98 3.94 -4.40
CA SER A 150 -4.47 2.64 -4.85
C SER A 150 -5.90 2.32 -4.39
N ILE A 151 -6.56 1.37 -5.05
CA ILE A 151 -7.87 0.84 -4.60
C ILE A 151 -7.76 0.21 -3.22
N SER A 152 -6.66 -0.50 -2.95
CA SER A 152 -6.42 -1.13 -1.65
C SER A 152 -6.40 -0.09 -0.52
N GLU A 153 -5.64 1.01 -0.70
CA GLU A 153 -5.59 2.10 0.28
C GLU A 153 -6.94 2.79 0.48
N ARG A 154 -7.70 2.98 -0.61
CA ARG A 154 -9.05 3.55 -0.55
C ARG A 154 -10.02 2.63 0.19
N ALA A 155 -9.99 1.33 -0.09
CA ALA A 155 -10.82 0.33 0.57
C ALA A 155 -10.45 0.19 2.05
N SER A 156 -9.16 0.08 2.37
CA SER A 156 -8.67 -0.01 3.75
C SER A 156 -9.11 1.18 4.61
N SER A 157 -9.24 2.37 4.01
CA SER A 157 -9.72 3.55 4.74
C SER A 157 -11.19 3.50 5.12
N LYS A 158 -11.97 2.58 4.57
CA LYS A 158 -13.41 2.41 4.83
C LYS A 158 -13.71 1.30 5.85
N ILE A 159 -12.71 0.50 6.23
CA ILE A 159 -12.89 -0.54 7.24
C ILE A 159 -13.18 0.12 8.59
N ALA A 160 -14.32 -0.14 9.19
CA ALA A 160 -14.64 0.34 10.53
C ALA A 160 -13.62 -0.20 11.56
N VAL A 161 -13.26 0.60 12.55
CA VAL A 161 -12.43 0.15 13.68
C VAL A 161 -13.39 -0.22 14.80
N ASP A 162 -13.67 -1.50 14.89
CA ASP A 162 -14.36 -2.10 16.02
C ASP A 162 -13.32 -2.73 16.95
N LEU A 163 -13.21 -2.19 18.17
CA LEU A 163 -12.25 -2.65 19.17
C LEU A 163 -12.89 -3.67 20.11
N GLN A 164 -12.27 -4.82 20.18
CA GLN A 164 -12.71 -5.91 21.05
C GLN A 164 -11.57 -6.32 22.01
N PRO A 165 -11.88 -6.73 23.25
CA PRO A 165 -10.87 -7.30 24.15
C PRO A 165 -10.18 -8.51 23.52
N ALA A 166 -8.86 -8.56 23.64
CA ALA A 166 -8.07 -9.67 23.13
C ALA A 166 -8.33 -10.93 23.95
N THR A 167 -8.57 -12.04 23.27
CA THR A 167 -8.62 -13.38 23.83
C THR A 167 -7.22 -13.99 23.88
N ASP A 168 -7.02 -15.05 24.66
CA ASP A 168 -5.69 -15.68 24.81
C ASP A 168 -5.17 -16.28 23.51
N ASP A 169 -6.05 -16.83 22.69
CA ASP A 169 -5.71 -17.35 21.36
C ASP A 169 -5.25 -16.26 20.38
N ALA A 170 -5.56 -15.00 20.62
CA ALA A 170 -5.11 -13.87 19.83
C ALA A 170 -3.68 -13.41 20.16
N LEU A 171 -3.16 -13.72 21.36
CA LEU A 171 -1.86 -13.21 21.84
C LEU A 171 -0.68 -13.52 20.92
N PRO A 172 -0.55 -14.71 20.29
CA PRO A 172 0.53 -14.96 19.34
C PRO A 172 0.49 -13.99 18.13
N ALA A 173 -0.68 -13.72 17.58
CA ALA A 173 -0.84 -12.82 16.45
C ALA A 173 -0.59 -11.36 16.86
N ILE A 174 -0.97 -10.96 18.09
CA ILE A 174 -0.70 -9.63 18.65
C ILE A 174 0.81 -9.44 18.87
N ALA A 175 1.50 -10.41 19.46
CA ALA A 175 2.95 -10.35 19.67
C ALA A 175 3.68 -10.19 18.32
N ALA A 176 3.29 -10.99 17.32
CA ALA A 176 3.84 -10.87 15.97
C ALA A 176 3.55 -9.49 15.33
N LEU A 177 2.36 -8.93 15.53
CA LEU A 177 2.01 -7.58 15.06
C LEU A 177 2.88 -6.51 15.73
N LEU A 178 3.01 -6.55 17.06
CA LEU A 178 3.81 -5.59 17.83
C LEU A 178 5.28 -5.64 17.39
N ASN A 179 5.85 -6.84 17.26
CA ASN A 179 7.22 -7.00 16.81
C ASN A 179 7.43 -6.48 15.39
N ARG A 180 6.51 -6.76 14.44
CA ARG A 180 6.59 -6.18 13.10
C ARG A 180 6.49 -4.65 13.11
N ALA A 181 5.56 -4.10 13.89
CA ALA A 181 5.30 -2.67 13.91
C ALA A 181 6.43 -1.86 14.56
N TYR A 182 7.05 -2.40 15.62
CA TYR A 182 8.09 -1.70 16.40
C TYR A 182 9.51 -2.11 16.03
N ARG A 183 9.75 -3.32 15.53
CA ARG A 183 11.09 -3.91 15.30
C ARG A 183 11.34 -4.42 13.88
N GLY A 184 10.31 -4.52 13.03
CA GLY A 184 10.45 -5.07 11.67
C GLY A 184 11.41 -4.25 10.81
N ALA A 185 12.25 -4.93 10.01
CA ALA A 185 13.16 -4.30 9.05
C ALA A 185 12.42 -3.52 7.96
N ASP A 186 11.26 -4.05 7.51
CA ASP A 186 10.39 -3.38 6.55
C ASP A 186 9.70 -2.13 7.14
N SER A 187 9.70 -2.00 8.46
CA SER A 187 9.21 -0.82 9.16
C SER A 187 10.24 0.33 9.21
N GLY A 188 11.41 0.17 8.61
CA GLY A 188 12.43 1.24 8.53
C GLY A 188 11.92 2.54 7.89
N ALA A 189 10.87 2.46 7.08
CA ALA A 189 10.09 3.60 6.59
C ALA A 189 8.80 3.81 7.41
N GLY A 190 8.47 2.96 8.38
CA GLY A 190 7.27 3.02 9.20
C GLY A 190 7.39 4.06 10.31
N TRP A 191 6.38 4.89 10.47
CA TRP A 191 6.35 5.96 11.48
C TRP A 191 6.43 5.45 12.93
N ASN A 192 6.22 4.14 13.18
CA ASN A 192 6.24 3.54 14.52
C ASN A 192 7.48 2.66 14.80
N SER A 193 8.45 2.55 13.90
CA SER A 193 9.64 1.73 14.11
C SER A 193 10.57 2.30 15.17
N GLU A 194 11.05 1.44 16.07
CA GLU A 194 12.08 1.73 17.08
C GLU A 194 13.38 0.93 16.83
N ALA A 195 13.47 0.22 15.69
CA ALA A 195 14.60 -0.65 15.37
C ALA A 195 15.96 0.07 15.36
N ALA A 196 15.98 1.37 15.10
CA ALA A 196 17.19 2.20 15.19
C ALA A 196 17.62 2.51 16.64
N LEU A 197 16.71 2.38 17.62
CA LEU A 197 16.91 2.77 19.01
C LEU A 197 17.07 1.57 19.95
N ILE A 198 16.41 0.45 19.64
CA ILE A 198 16.29 -0.70 20.54
C ILE A 198 16.41 -1.99 19.74
N ASP A 199 17.28 -2.91 20.18
CA ASP A 199 17.42 -4.26 19.63
C ASP A 199 16.53 -5.27 20.36
N GLY A 200 16.25 -6.39 19.70
CA GLY A 200 15.46 -7.49 20.23
C GLY A 200 13.95 -7.31 19.99
N ASP A 201 13.17 -8.27 20.48
CA ASP A 201 11.73 -8.26 20.34
C ASP A 201 11.08 -7.15 21.19
N ARG A 202 9.97 -6.61 20.72
CA ARG A 202 9.16 -5.67 21.50
C ARG A 202 8.38 -6.38 22.59
N THR A 203 7.93 -7.59 22.33
CA THR A 203 7.19 -8.42 23.29
C THR A 203 7.20 -9.89 22.89
N THR A 204 6.74 -10.73 23.81
CA THR A 204 6.48 -12.16 23.58
C THR A 204 5.08 -12.51 24.10
N VAL A 205 4.56 -13.67 23.74
CA VAL A 205 3.28 -14.16 24.28
C VAL A 205 3.31 -14.25 25.81
N ALA A 206 4.41 -14.72 26.38
CA ALA A 206 4.60 -14.83 27.82
C ALA A 206 4.56 -13.45 28.50
N LEU A 207 5.19 -12.44 27.91
CA LEU A 207 5.18 -11.07 28.42
C LEU A 207 3.76 -10.45 28.34
N LEU A 208 3.02 -10.69 27.27
CA LEU A 208 1.62 -10.22 27.17
C LEU A 208 0.71 -10.86 28.23
N HIS A 209 0.90 -12.16 28.49
CA HIS A 209 0.19 -12.81 29.61
C HIS A 209 0.57 -12.19 30.97
N GLN A 210 1.86 -11.95 31.19
CA GLN A 210 2.36 -11.33 32.42
C GLN A 210 1.79 -9.91 32.60
N GLU A 211 1.87 -9.06 31.58
CA GLU A 211 1.30 -7.70 31.61
C GLU A 211 -0.19 -7.71 31.94
N ARG A 212 -0.98 -8.63 31.38
CA ARG A 212 -2.40 -8.78 31.69
C ARG A 212 -2.64 -9.23 33.14
N SER A 213 -1.77 -10.06 33.67
CA SER A 213 -1.84 -10.50 35.07
C SER A 213 -1.44 -9.41 36.05
N ASP A 214 -0.42 -8.62 35.71
CA ASP A 214 0.10 -7.52 36.54
C ASP A 214 -0.90 -6.34 36.59
N TYR A 215 -1.72 -6.18 35.54
CA TYR A 215 -2.70 -5.09 35.40
C TYR A 215 -4.10 -5.63 35.06
N PRO A 216 -4.81 -6.25 35.99
CA PRO A 216 -6.11 -6.90 35.74
C PRO A 216 -7.21 -5.94 35.25
N ASP A 217 -7.11 -4.65 35.60
CA ASP A 217 -8.05 -3.62 35.16
C ASP A 217 -7.72 -3.07 33.76
N ALA A 218 -6.54 -3.40 33.22
CA ALA A 218 -6.16 -3.00 31.89
C ALA A 218 -6.79 -3.91 30.83
N THR A 219 -6.99 -3.36 29.64
CA THR A 219 -7.55 -4.10 28.53
C THR A 219 -6.64 -3.98 27.30
N LEU A 220 -6.16 -5.13 26.80
CA LEU A 220 -5.56 -5.22 25.50
C LEU A 220 -6.70 -5.35 24.47
N LEU A 221 -6.84 -4.35 23.61
CA LEU A 221 -7.87 -4.30 22.59
C LEU A 221 -7.29 -4.63 21.21
N VAL A 222 -8.06 -5.33 20.40
CA VAL A 222 -7.71 -5.67 19.01
C VAL A 222 -8.73 -5.13 18.04
N TRP A 223 -8.24 -4.71 16.90
CA TRP A 223 -9.01 -4.40 15.70
C TRP A 223 -8.81 -5.51 14.68
N ARG A 224 -9.90 -6.13 14.23
CA ARG A 224 -9.89 -7.21 13.24
C ARG A 224 -10.55 -6.79 11.93
N PHE A 225 -10.12 -7.44 10.86
CA PHE A 225 -10.82 -7.47 9.58
C PHE A 225 -10.81 -8.91 9.06
N GLY A 226 -11.97 -9.55 9.09
CA GLY A 226 -12.04 -11.01 9.02
C GLY A 226 -11.24 -11.64 10.16
N GLU A 227 -10.46 -12.65 9.86
CA GLU A 227 -9.60 -13.33 10.84
C GLU A 227 -8.31 -12.56 11.17
N ALA A 228 -7.94 -11.57 10.35
CA ALA A 228 -6.66 -10.88 10.49
C ALA A 228 -6.73 -9.74 11.52
N ILE A 229 -5.76 -9.70 12.43
CA ILE A 229 -5.56 -8.55 13.34
C ILE A 229 -4.89 -7.43 12.55
N GLN A 230 -5.56 -6.29 12.47
CA GLN A 230 -5.13 -5.09 11.77
C GLN A 230 -4.41 -4.10 12.68
N GLY A 231 -4.72 -4.14 13.98
CA GLY A 231 -4.11 -3.27 14.98
C GLY A 231 -4.45 -3.72 16.39
N CYS A 232 -3.72 -3.19 17.36
CA CYS A 232 -3.99 -3.37 18.77
C CYS A 232 -3.64 -2.10 19.57
N VAL A 233 -4.19 -2.01 20.76
CA VAL A 233 -3.90 -0.95 21.71
C VAL A 233 -4.11 -1.46 23.14
N TRP A 234 -3.23 -1.06 24.04
CA TRP A 234 -3.35 -1.30 25.47
C TRP A 234 -3.97 -0.09 26.14
N LEU A 235 -5.05 -0.28 26.91
CA LEU A 235 -5.69 0.75 27.72
C LEU A 235 -5.75 0.31 29.18
N LYS A 236 -5.30 1.18 30.08
CA LYS A 236 -5.29 0.94 31.53
C LYS A 236 -5.89 2.15 32.25
N PRO A 237 -6.92 1.97 33.13
CA PRO A 237 -7.38 3.05 34.00
C PRO A 237 -6.29 3.38 35.03
N GLU A 238 -6.09 4.68 35.29
CA GLU A 238 -5.13 5.19 36.29
C GLU A 238 -5.83 5.94 37.47
N GLY A 239 -7.16 5.91 37.52
CA GLY A 239 -7.95 6.63 38.50
C GLY A 239 -8.40 8.03 38.04
N ASP A 240 -9.34 8.64 38.73
CA ASP A 240 -9.82 10.00 38.46
C ASP A 240 -10.22 10.32 37.02
N GLY A 241 -10.63 9.31 36.27
CA GLY A 241 -10.95 9.42 34.85
C GLY A 241 -9.74 9.42 33.90
N ASP A 242 -8.54 9.20 34.40
CA ASP A 242 -7.32 9.07 33.62
C ASP A 242 -7.16 7.65 33.07
N TRP A 243 -6.71 7.56 31.84
CA TRP A 243 -6.42 6.32 31.16
C TRP A 243 -5.02 6.36 30.53
N TYR A 244 -4.19 5.36 30.82
CA TYR A 244 -2.93 5.15 30.13
C TYR A 244 -3.18 4.41 28.81
N LEU A 245 -2.61 4.92 27.72
CA LEU A 245 -2.62 4.31 26.41
C LEU A 245 -1.20 3.86 26.05
N GLY A 246 -1.04 2.56 25.82
CA GLY A 246 0.20 1.95 25.42
C GLY A 246 0.04 1.02 24.22
N SER A 247 1.13 0.51 23.70
CA SER A 247 1.19 -0.53 22.66
C SER A 247 0.26 -0.28 21.45
N LEU A 248 0.08 0.99 21.05
CA LEU A 248 -0.71 1.35 19.86
C LEU A 248 0.06 0.92 18.61
N ALA A 249 -0.42 -0.12 17.96
CA ALA A 249 0.18 -0.65 16.75
C ALA A 249 -0.86 -0.93 15.66
N VAL A 250 -0.48 -0.66 14.42
CA VAL A 250 -1.23 -1.01 13.22
C VAL A 250 -0.32 -1.82 12.30
N ASP A 251 -0.88 -2.80 11.61
CA ASP A 251 -0.12 -3.57 10.62
C ASP A 251 0.58 -2.62 9.65
N PRO A 252 1.92 -2.73 9.48
CA PRO A 252 2.68 -1.84 8.59
C PRO A 252 2.11 -1.74 7.17
N ARG A 253 1.47 -2.80 6.67
CA ARG A 253 0.81 -2.83 5.35
C ARG A 253 -0.38 -1.88 5.22
N LEU A 254 -0.95 -1.41 6.35
CA LEU A 254 -2.07 -0.46 6.41
C LEU A 254 -1.62 0.97 6.69
N GLN A 255 -0.34 1.22 6.79
CA GLN A 255 0.21 2.56 6.98
C GLN A 255 -0.11 3.43 5.75
N ASN A 256 -0.12 4.74 5.93
CA ASN A 256 -0.53 5.76 4.95
C ASN A 256 -2.05 5.85 4.64
N GLY A 257 -2.86 4.83 4.97
CA GLY A 257 -4.33 4.85 4.84
C GLY A 257 -5.09 5.51 6.01
N GLY A 258 -4.40 6.16 6.96
CA GLY A 258 -5.03 6.77 8.14
C GLY A 258 -5.45 5.76 9.22
N ALA A 259 -5.04 4.50 9.13
CA ALA A 259 -5.41 3.43 10.06
C ALA A 259 -5.02 3.74 11.52
N GLY A 260 -3.80 4.24 11.76
CA GLY A 260 -3.35 4.64 13.10
C GLY A 260 -4.21 5.74 13.72
N ARG A 261 -4.65 6.73 12.93
CA ARG A 261 -5.56 7.79 13.39
C ARG A 261 -6.92 7.22 13.80
N ARG A 262 -7.46 6.27 13.01
CA ARG A 262 -8.74 5.64 13.30
C ARG A 262 -8.67 4.74 14.53
N LEU A 263 -7.58 3.98 14.68
CA LEU A 263 -7.34 3.15 15.85
C LEU A 263 -7.23 4.00 17.13
N LEU A 264 -6.48 5.10 17.08
CA LEU A 264 -6.35 6.03 18.20
C LEU A 264 -7.72 6.64 18.58
N ALA A 265 -8.48 7.11 17.59
CA ALA A 265 -9.81 7.67 17.83
C ALA A 265 -10.79 6.64 18.44
N ALA A 266 -10.72 5.38 18.00
CA ALA A 266 -11.52 4.30 18.56
C ALA A 266 -11.10 3.97 20.00
N ALA A 267 -9.79 4.00 20.31
CA ALA A 267 -9.29 3.82 21.67
C ALA A 267 -9.73 4.96 22.60
N GLU A 268 -9.68 6.21 22.14
CA GLU A 268 -10.20 7.37 22.86
C GLU A 268 -11.71 7.26 23.15
N ALA A 269 -12.49 6.84 22.14
CA ALA A 269 -13.92 6.62 22.28
C ALA A 269 -14.23 5.47 23.26
N TRP A 270 -13.44 4.40 23.22
CA TRP A 270 -13.58 3.26 24.13
C TRP A 270 -13.32 3.66 25.60
N ALA A 271 -12.27 4.44 25.86
CA ALA A 271 -11.96 4.98 27.18
C ALA A 271 -13.07 5.94 27.67
N ARG A 272 -13.51 6.87 26.78
CA ARG A 272 -14.59 7.83 27.09
C ARG A 272 -15.90 7.12 27.48
N ALA A 273 -16.27 6.08 26.74
CA ALA A 273 -17.48 5.28 27.04
C ALA A 273 -17.43 4.60 28.43
N ARG A 274 -16.22 4.54 29.05
CA ARG A 274 -15.99 3.98 30.40
C ARG A 274 -15.62 5.03 31.43
N GLY A 275 -16.02 6.27 31.18
CA GLY A 275 -15.82 7.38 32.14
C GLY A 275 -14.43 8.02 32.03
N GLY A 276 -13.65 7.69 31.00
CA GLY A 276 -12.36 8.33 30.76
C GLY A 276 -12.52 9.79 30.37
N THR A 277 -11.82 10.67 31.08
CA THR A 277 -11.80 12.12 30.84
C THR A 277 -10.47 12.59 30.24
N ARG A 278 -9.42 11.79 30.37
CA ARG A 278 -8.08 12.10 29.87
C ARG A 278 -7.35 10.84 29.45
N ILE A 279 -6.59 10.94 28.35
CA ILE A 279 -5.62 9.92 27.96
C ILE A 279 -4.22 10.45 28.27
N ARG A 280 -3.42 9.59 28.87
CA ARG A 280 -1.99 9.73 29.10
C ARG A 280 -1.22 8.67 28.32
N MET A 281 -0.06 9.01 27.79
CA MET A 281 0.88 8.06 27.17
C MET A 281 2.31 8.51 27.34
N THR A 282 3.24 7.58 27.12
CA THR A 282 4.67 7.86 27.13
C THR A 282 5.27 7.60 25.73
N VAL A 283 6.15 8.46 25.29
CA VAL A 283 6.84 8.37 24.00
C VAL A 283 8.33 8.61 24.20
N VAL A 284 9.18 7.79 23.58
CA VAL A 284 10.64 7.99 23.62
C VAL A 284 10.98 9.37 23.06
N HIS A 285 11.71 10.18 23.81
CA HIS A 285 11.94 11.61 23.56
C HIS A 285 12.52 11.93 22.17
N VAL A 286 13.35 11.06 21.59
CA VAL A 286 13.99 11.26 20.27
C VAL A 286 13.07 10.96 19.08
N ARG A 287 11.79 10.68 19.32
CA ARG A 287 10.83 10.35 18.27
C ARG A 287 10.02 11.56 17.84
N ASP A 288 10.69 12.61 17.38
CA ASP A 288 10.06 13.90 17.02
C ASP A 288 8.89 13.76 16.05
N THR A 289 9.01 12.88 15.04
CA THR A 289 7.94 12.66 14.06
C THR A 289 6.70 12.04 14.67
N LEU A 290 6.87 11.12 15.64
CA LEU A 290 5.78 10.49 16.37
C LEU A 290 5.13 11.47 17.36
N ILE A 291 5.95 12.24 18.07
CA ILE A 291 5.50 13.30 18.99
C ILE A 291 4.66 14.32 18.21
N ALA A 292 5.15 14.80 17.06
CA ALA A 292 4.43 15.71 16.19
C ALA A 292 3.14 15.07 15.63
N TRP A 293 3.14 13.76 15.39
CA TRP A 293 1.96 13.04 14.94
C TRP A 293 0.86 13.03 16.01
N TYR A 294 1.22 12.80 17.29
CA TYR A 294 0.29 12.88 18.42
C TYR A 294 -0.15 14.33 18.68
N ALA A 295 0.76 15.31 18.58
CA ALA A 295 0.43 16.73 18.75
C ALA A 295 -0.66 17.20 17.77
N ARG A 296 -0.62 16.77 16.50
CA ARG A 296 -1.68 17.03 15.50
C ARG A 296 -3.03 16.38 15.84
N ARG A 297 -3.10 15.54 16.87
CA ARG A 297 -4.31 14.86 17.37
C ARG A 297 -4.75 15.36 18.74
N GLY A 298 -4.18 16.48 19.17
CA GLY A 298 -4.55 17.16 20.40
C GLY A 298 -3.78 16.71 21.64
N TYR A 299 -2.79 15.82 21.52
CA TYR A 299 -1.92 15.46 22.62
C TYR A 299 -0.88 16.56 22.87
N ARG A 300 -0.62 16.85 24.13
CA ARG A 300 0.33 17.88 24.55
C ARG A 300 1.31 17.29 25.56
N PRO A 301 2.61 17.66 25.51
CA PRO A 301 3.56 17.34 26.56
C PRO A 301 3.12 17.96 27.88
N THR A 302 3.20 17.20 28.96
CA THR A 302 2.95 17.72 30.34
C THR A 302 4.16 18.47 30.90
N GLY A 303 5.34 18.25 30.38
CA GLY A 303 6.62 18.65 30.95
C GLY A 303 7.28 17.54 31.80
N ASP A 304 6.53 16.52 32.18
CA ASP A 304 7.06 15.40 32.92
C ASP A 304 7.83 14.43 32.02
N THR A 305 8.79 13.75 32.63
CA THR A 305 9.58 12.70 31.99
C THR A 305 9.60 11.44 32.82
N GLU A 306 9.71 10.28 32.17
CA GLU A 306 9.90 8.99 32.84
C GLU A 306 11.23 8.37 32.38
N PRO A 307 11.98 7.72 33.28
CA PRO A 307 13.23 7.07 32.92
C PRO A 307 12.96 5.88 31.97
N PHE A 308 13.87 5.69 31.00
CA PHE A 308 13.86 4.47 30.20
C PHE A 308 14.30 3.28 31.06
N PRO A 309 13.63 2.11 30.99
CA PRO A 309 13.90 0.98 31.88
C PRO A 309 15.16 0.19 31.41
N TYR A 310 16.34 0.78 31.50
CA TYR A 310 17.61 0.16 31.05
C TYR A 310 17.92 -1.19 31.68
N ALA A 311 17.46 -1.43 32.89
CA ALA A 311 17.67 -2.67 33.62
C ALA A 311 16.68 -3.78 33.24
N ASP A 312 15.64 -3.46 32.45
CA ASP A 312 14.58 -4.38 32.10
C ASP A 312 14.69 -4.81 30.62
N GLU A 313 15.41 -5.89 30.38
CA GLU A 313 15.60 -6.44 29.02
C GLU A 313 14.30 -6.94 28.36
N ARG A 314 13.18 -7.01 29.08
CA ARG A 314 11.87 -7.38 28.51
C ARG A 314 11.42 -6.45 27.39
N PHE A 315 11.91 -5.20 27.38
CA PHE A 315 11.59 -4.19 26.37
C PHE A 315 12.66 -4.10 25.25
N GLY A 316 13.60 -5.04 25.20
CA GLY A 316 14.73 -5.05 24.29
C GLY A 316 15.95 -4.29 24.83
N ARG A 317 17.05 -4.32 24.07
CA ARG A 317 18.33 -3.70 24.47
C ARG A 317 18.48 -2.32 23.81
N PRO A 318 18.51 -1.23 24.60
CA PRO A 318 18.68 0.11 24.06
C PRO A 318 20.08 0.28 23.45
N LYS A 319 20.15 0.92 22.28
CA LYS A 319 21.40 1.17 21.52
C LYS A 319 22.09 2.46 21.94
N ARG A 320 21.48 3.26 22.84
CA ARG A 320 22.00 4.54 23.32
C ARG A 320 21.64 4.75 24.79
N PRO A 321 22.48 5.44 25.58
CA PRO A 321 22.32 5.51 27.03
C PRO A 321 21.46 6.67 27.53
N ASP A 322 20.97 7.54 26.65
CA ASP A 322 20.29 8.79 27.01
C ASP A 322 18.76 8.74 26.76
N LEU A 323 18.18 7.55 26.52
CA LEU A 323 16.76 7.43 26.31
C LEU A 323 15.97 7.74 27.59
N HIS A 324 14.89 8.46 27.42
CA HIS A 324 13.83 8.67 28.41
C HIS A 324 12.50 8.84 27.70
N PHE A 325 11.42 8.77 28.43
CA PHE A 325 10.09 9.03 27.90
C PHE A 325 9.66 10.45 28.24
N ILE A 326 8.97 11.10 27.30
CA ILE A 326 8.14 12.27 27.57
C ILE A 326 6.71 11.81 27.80
N VAL A 327 6.00 12.50 28.68
CA VAL A 327 4.61 12.24 28.97
C VAL A 327 3.75 13.14 28.10
N LEU A 328 2.82 12.54 27.36
CA LEU A 328 1.83 13.25 26.55
C LEU A 328 0.44 13.01 27.13
N THR A 329 -0.40 14.05 27.14
CA THR A 329 -1.81 13.94 27.57
C THR A 329 -2.76 14.59 26.58
N LYS A 330 -4.01 14.10 26.57
CA LYS A 330 -5.13 14.68 25.85
C LYS A 330 -6.40 14.59 26.69
N SER A 331 -7.13 15.73 26.85
CA SER A 331 -8.48 15.72 27.40
C SER A 331 -9.44 15.03 26.44
N LEU A 332 -10.30 14.17 26.97
CA LEU A 332 -11.39 13.52 26.25
C LEU A 332 -12.74 14.23 26.47
N ALA A 333 -12.81 15.23 27.34
CA ALA A 333 -13.99 16.04 27.49
C ALA A 333 -14.33 16.73 26.17
N GLU A 334 -15.60 16.76 25.79
CA GLU A 334 -16.06 17.56 24.67
C GLU A 334 -15.73 19.02 24.96
N GLU A 335 -14.98 19.67 24.06
CA GLU A 335 -14.93 21.13 24.04
C GLU A 335 -16.38 21.59 23.82
N ARG A 336 -17.03 22.11 24.87
CA ARG A 336 -18.31 22.80 24.72
C ARG A 336 -18.01 24.06 23.91
N GLY A 337 -18.27 23.94 22.57
CA GLY A 337 -18.25 25.07 21.66
C GLY A 337 -19.44 26.01 21.90
#